data_a813776b1e445c4e0379c6cf09d17ab9
#
_entry.id   a813776b1e445c4e0379c6cf09d17ab9
#
_cell.length_a   1.000
_cell.length_b   1.000
_cell.length_c   1.000
_cell.angle_alpha   90.00
_cell.angle_beta   90.00
_cell.angle_gamma   90.00
#
_symmetry.space_group_name_H-M   'P 1'
#
loop_
_entity.id
_entity.type
_entity.pdbx_description
1 polymer ?
#
loop_
_entity_poly.entity_id
_entity_poly.type
_entity_poly.pdbx_seq_one_letter_code
_entity_poly.pdbx_strand_id
1 'polypeptide(L)'
;FGNSNSLRSEFGLYEEYSDSVFYDVNNYPAEERTENVKGTRDVVPEQYGEVSEFTFIAGPGNNDIAPVTTKQLEGKIKRAHSIIWSGGKRDPLTAFDQWSKLLFAKVEDERTTPNNAPREFQVGTNDTTASVATRIHALFDQACRNDRTIFPEGIKIDLPDGKIHEVVKVLQNVSITDASADSIGAAFERFFGSVFRGELGQYFTMRQLARFSVAMLDIKHTDYVIDPTSGS
;
A
#
# COMPACT_ATOMS: atom_id res chain seq x y z
N PHE A 1 -38.75 -0.56 -1.16
CA PHE A 1 -37.86 0.12 -0.25
C PHE A 1 -38.06 -0.47 1.14
N GLY A 2 -37.01 -1.16 1.66
CA GLY A 2 -36.99 -1.70 3.02
C GLY A 2 -37.18 -0.58 4.05
N ASN A 3 -37.64 -0.93 5.24
CA ASN A 3 -37.79 0.06 6.27
C ASN A 3 -36.39 0.59 6.64
N SER A 4 -36.32 1.79 7.20
CA SER A 4 -35.08 2.47 7.57
C SER A 4 -34.14 1.62 8.45
N ASN A 5 -34.67 0.69 9.24
CA ASN A 5 -33.90 -0.19 10.11
C ASN A 5 -33.11 -1.27 9.34
N SER A 6 -33.60 -1.70 8.15
CA SER A 6 -32.84 -2.64 7.33
C SER A 6 -31.64 -1.98 6.65
N LEU A 7 -31.80 -0.70 6.24
CA LEU A 7 -30.68 0.10 5.73
C LEU A 7 -29.62 0.38 6.81
N ARG A 8 -30.03 0.53 8.07
CA ARG A 8 -29.11 0.68 9.19
C ARG A 8 -28.18 -0.51 9.37
N SER A 9 -28.72 -1.72 9.28
CA SER A 9 -27.93 -2.94 9.47
C SER A 9 -27.02 -3.26 8.30
N GLU A 10 -27.40 -2.83 7.10
CA GLU A 10 -26.71 -3.22 5.87
C GLU A 10 -25.57 -2.27 5.50
N PHE A 11 -25.70 -0.98 5.81
CA PHE A 11 -24.72 0.03 5.38
C PHE A 11 -23.94 0.73 6.49
N GLY A 12 -24.27 0.52 7.75
CA GLY A 12 -23.57 1.14 8.89
C GLY A 12 -23.59 2.68 8.91
N LEU A 13 -24.50 3.28 8.15
CA LEU A 13 -24.51 4.70 7.82
C LEU A 13 -25.27 5.58 8.80
N TYR A 14 -25.78 5.02 9.87
CA TYR A 14 -26.91 5.60 10.53
C TYR A 14 -26.61 6.37 11.79
N GLU A 15 -25.41 6.28 12.32
CA GLU A 15 -25.08 6.98 13.58
C GLU A 15 -25.00 8.50 13.41
N GLU A 16 -24.83 8.98 12.16
CA GLU A 16 -24.68 10.41 11.87
C GLU A 16 -25.96 11.09 11.32
N TYR A 17 -27.00 10.34 10.99
CA TYR A 17 -28.21 10.89 10.38
C TYR A 17 -29.45 10.67 11.23
N SER A 18 -30.23 11.75 11.43
CA SER A 18 -31.52 11.61 12.10
C SER A 18 -32.50 10.83 11.21
N ASP A 19 -33.40 10.05 11.82
CA ASP A 19 -34.40 9.27 11.09
C ASP A 19 -35.26 10.12 10.13
N SER A 20 -35.45 11.40 10.44
CA SER A 20 -36.14 12.37 9.56
C SER A 20 -35.52 12.56 8.20
N VAL A 21 -34.21 12.44 8.07
CA VAL A 21 -33.51 12.62 6.78
C VAL A 21 -33.90 11.54 5.77
N PHE A 22 -34.13 10.32 6.24
CA PHE A 22 -34.52 9.21 5.36
C PHE A 22 -36.00 9.17 4.99
N TYR A 23 -36.85 9.66 5.87
CA TYR A 23 -38.28 9.68 5.61
C TYR A 23 -38.74 10.86 4.73
N ASP A 24 -37.94 11.92 4.74
CA ASP A 24 -38.29 13.17 4.03
C ASP A 24 -37.28 13.53 2.94
N VAL A 25 -36.64 12.51 2.37
CA VAL A 25 -35.64 12.66 1.30
C VAL A 25 -36.13 13.49 0.10
N ASN A 26 -37.44 13.52 -0.13
CA ASN A 26 -38.05 14.28 -1.23
C ASN A 26 -38.14 15.79 -0.95
N ASN A 27 -38.05 16.21 0.30
CA ASN A 27 -38.08 17.60 0.70
C ASN A 27 -36.67 18.22 0.81
N TYR A 28 -35.63 17.37 0.73
CA TYR A 28 -34.25 17.87 0.69
C TYR A 28 -33.86 18.31 -0.71
N PRO A 29 -33.27 19.49 -0.87
CA PRO A 29 -32.68 19.91 -2.16
C PRO A 29 -31.65 18.86 -2.62
N ALA A 30 -31.56 18.65 -3.94
CA ALA A 30 -30.66 17.64 -4.52
C ALA A 30 -29.18 17.86 -4.12
N GLU A 31 -28.79 19.10 -3.90
CA GLU A 31 -27.43 19.52 -3.46
C GLU A 31 -27.15 19.08 -2.01
N GLU A 32 -28.11 19.21 -1.10
CA GLU A 32 -27.96 18.77 0.28
C GLU A 32 -27.95 17.26 0.43
N ARG A 33 -28.67 16.53 -0.43
CA ARG A 33 -28.69 15.07 -0.45
C ARG A 33 -27.32 14.49 -0.78
N THR A 34 -26.56 15.14 -1.66
CA THR A 34 -25.22 14.73 -2.04
C THR A 34 -24.17 15.06 -0.98
N GLU A 35 -24.32 16.16 -0.25
CA GLU A 35 -23.36 16.54 0.79
C GLU A 35 -23.48 15.68 2.05
N ASN A 36 -24.68 15.31 2.42
CA ASN A 36 -24.92 14.48 3.61
C ASN A 36 -24.51 13.01 3.44
N VAL A 37 -24.18 12.57 2.22
CA VAL A 37 -23.74 11.19 1.92
C VAL A 37 -22.24 11.11 1.62
N LYS A 38 -21.47 12.16 1.91
CA LYS A 38 -20.02 12.22 1.58
C LYS A 38 -19.20 11.08 2.16
N GLY A 39 -19.52 10.60 3.35
CA GLY A 39 -18.81 9.48 4.00
C GLY A 39 -19.08 8.11 3.39
N THR A 40 -20.03 8.01 2.47
CA THR A 40 -20.52 6.75 1.90
C THR A 40 -20.43 6.70 0.39
N ARG A 41 -19.89 7.75 -0.24
CA ARG A 41 -19.73 7.82 -1.70
C ARG A 41 -18.97 6.63 -2.27
N ASP A 42 -18.01 6.11 -1.51
CA ASP A 42 -17.19 4.97 -1.89
C ASP A 42 -17.95 3.62 -1.78
N VAL A 43 -19.11 3.63 -1.11
CA VAL A 43 -19.92 2.42 -0.86
C VAL A 43 -21.25 2.44 -1.61
N VAL A 44 -21.77 3.65 -1.92
CA VAL A 44 -23.02 3.80 -2.67
C VAL A 44 -22.71 3.95 -4.15
N PRO A 45 -23.13 3.01 -5.01
CA PRO A 45 -22.87 3.07 -6.43
C PRO A 45 -23.53 4.30 -7.06
N GLU A 46 -22.83 4.94 -8.00
CA GLU A 46 -23.37 6.08 -8.78
C GLU A 46 -24.59 5.67 -9.61
N GLN A 47 -24.65 4.40 -9.99
CA GLN A 47 -25.82 3.82 -10.69
C GLN A 47 -26.43 2.73 -9.81
N TYR A 48 -27.77 2.71 -9.74
CA TYR A 48 -28.49 1.73 -8.95
C TYR A 48 -28.22 0.30 -9.45
N GLY A 49 -27.62 -0.52 -8.60
CA GLY A 49 -27.27 -1.92 -8.91
C GLY A 49 -25.79 -2.16 -9.25
N GLU A 50 -24.94 -1.13 -9.38
CA GLU A 50 -23.50 -1.28 -9.53
C GLU A 50 -22.79 -0.97 -8.22
N VAL A 51 -22.24 -1.99 -7.59
CA VAL A 51 -21.33 -1.81 -6.45
C VAL A 51 -19.92 -1.62 -7.01
N SER A 52 -19.27 -0.51 -6.69
CA SER A 52 -17.85 -0.38 -6.99
C SER A 52 -17.09 -1.49 -6.26
N GLU A 53 -16.51 -2.40 -7.02
CA GLU A 53 -15.77 -3.53 -6.46
C GLU A 53 -14.48 -3.05 -5.78
N PHE A 54 -13.92 -1.96 -6.28
CA PHE A 54 -12.62 -1.42 -5.85
C PHE A 54 -12.73 0.04 -5.41
N THR A 55 -12.06 0.35 -4.31
CA THR A 55 -12.03 1.68 -3.69
C THR A 55 -11.00 2.60 -4.35
N PHE A 56 -9.80 2.05 -4.68
CA PHE A 56 -8.71 2.85 -5.23
C PHE A 56 -8.65 2.73 -6.75
N ILE A 57 -8.86 3.87 -7.40
CA ILE A 57 -8.84 4.03 -8.87
C ILE A 57 -7.70 4.98 -9.22
N ALA A 58 -6.84 4.56 -10.14
CA ALA A 58 -5.67 5.33 -10.54
C ALA A 58 -6.01 6.64 -11.25
N GLY A 59 -5.28 7.70 -10.95
CA GLY A 59 -5.30 8.94 -11.71
C GLY A 59 -5.99 10.13 -11.04
N PRO A 60 -5.76 11.32 -11.60
CA PRO A 60 -6.24 12.57 -11.01
C PRO A 60 -7.77 12.65 -11.01
N GLY A 61 -8.34 13.13 -9.91
CA GLY A 61 -9.79 13.24 -9.73
C GLY A 61 -10.48 11.98 -9.22
N ASN A 62 -9.77 10.88 -9.13
CA ASN A 62 -10.25 9.62 -8.55
C ASN A 62 -9.82 9.49 -7.08
N ASN A 63 -10.41 8.53 -6.37
CA ASN A 63 -9.93 8.11 -5.06
C ASN A 63 -8.69 7.22 -5.25
N ASP A 64 -7.53 7.83 -5.46
CA ASP A 64 -6.28 7.11 -5.67
C ASP A 64 -5.45 7.02 -4.37
N ILE A 65 -4.43 6.19 -4.40
CA ILE A 65 -3.42 6.09 -3.36
C ILE A 65 -2.70 7.43 -3.18
N ALA A 66 -2.23 7.71 -1.97
CA ALA A 66 -1.59 8.99 -1.65
C ALA A 66 -0.23 8.79 -0.96
N PRO A 67 0.72 9.73 -1.17
CA PRO A 67 1.96 9.74 -0.42
C PRO A 67 1.67 9.96 1.08
N VAL A 68 2.44 9.33 1.93
CA VAL A 68 2.34 9.45 3.38
C VAL A 68 3.63 10.00 3.98
N THR A 69 3.55 10.53 5.20
CA THR A 69 4.74 10.98 5.93
C THR A 69 5.67 9.80 6.23
N THR A 70 6.97 10.07 6.38
CA THR A 70 7.97 9.04 6.75
C THR A 70 7.55 8.24 7.99
N LYS A 71 6.98 8.91 9.00
CA LYS A 71 6.51 8.26 10.24
C LYS A 71 5.33 7.31 10.00
N GLN A 72 4.39 7.72 9.14
CA GLN A 72 3.26 6.87 8.76
C GLN A 72 3.71 5.67 7.94
N LEU A 73 4.63 5.89 6.98
CA LEU A 73 5.22 4.82 6.18
C LEU A 73 5.95 3.80 7.08
N GLU A 74 6.79 4.26 8.01
CA GLU A 74 7.47 3.41 9.00
C GLU A 74 6.48 2.57 9.81
N GLY A 75 5.40 3.18 10.29
CA GLY A 75 4.34 2.47 11.02
C GLY A 75 3.67 1.37 10.21
N LYS A 76 3.38 1.63 8.92
CA LYS A 76 2.79 0.65 8.02
C LYS A 76 3.75 -0.47 7.66
N ILE A 77 5.01 -0.16 7.37
CA ILE A 77 6.09 -1.15 7.14
C ILE A 77 6.22 -2.08 8.35
N LYS A 78 6.32 -1.52 9.54
CA LYS A 78 6.41 -2.28 10.79
C LYS A 78 5.20 -3.20 10.99
N ARG A 79 3.99 -2.70 10.74
CA ARG A 79 2.78 -3.50 10.86
C ARG A 79 2.74 -4.64 9.83
N ALA A 80 3.04 -4.35 8.57
CA ALA A 80 3.10 -5.35 7.50
C ALA A 80 4.13 -6.45 7.80
N HIS A 81 5.33 -6.08 8.24
CA HIS A 81 6.34 -7.04 8.66
C HIS A 81 5.89 -7.89 9.85
N SER A 82 5.25 -7.29 10.85
CA SER A 82 4.75 -8.02 12.03
C SER A 82 3.70 -9.07 11.66
N ILE A 83 2.86 -8.78 10.66
CA ILE A 83 1.90 -9.72 10.09
C ILE A 83 2.63 -10.94 9.50
N ILE A 84 3.68 -10.72 8.71
CA ILE A 84 4.46 -11.77 8.06
C ILE A 84 5.23 -12.60 9.10
N TRP A 85 5.89 -11.93 10.04
CA TRP A 85 6.71 -12.56 11.08
C TRP A 85 5.90 -13.42 12.07
N SER A 86 4.62 -13.09 12.26
CA SER A 86 3.68 -13.90 13.08
C SER A 86 4.21 -14.30 14.47
N GLY A 87 4.88 -13.38 15.16
CA GLY A 87 5.37 -13.63 16.53
C GLY A 87 6.52 -14.63 16.64
N GLY A 88 7.44 -14.62 15.66
CA GLY A 88 8.67 -15.44 15.71
C GLY A 88 8.56 -16.82 15.06
N LYS A 89 7.50 -17.07 14.32
CA LYS A 89 7.34 -18.34 13.57
C LYS A 89 8.19 -18.42 12.29
N ARG A 90 8.68 -17.28 11.80
CA ARG A 90 9.61 -17.20 10.66
C ARG A 90 10.88 -16.48 11.13
N ASP A 91 12.01 -16.84 10.54
CA ASP A 91 13.24 -16.08 10.78
C ASP A 91 13.12 -14.68 10.15
N PRO A 92 13.79 -13.66 10.73
CA PRO A 92 13.68 -12.28 10.28
C PRO A 92 14.05 -12.05 8.82
N LEU A 93 15.04 -12.78 8.29
CA LEU A 93 15.47 -12.67 6.89
C LEU A 93 14.41 -13.19 5.93
N THR A 94 13.82 -14.34 6.23
CA THR A 94 12.71 -14.88 5.45
C THR A 94 11.51 -13.95 5.49
N ALA A 95 11.21 -13.34 6.65
CA ALA A 95 10.13 -12.37 6.77
C ALA A 95 10.41 -11.12 5.93
N PHE A 96 11.67 -10.64 5.92
CA PHE A 96 12.10 -9.51 5.10
C PHE A 96 12.00 -9.82 3.60
N ASP A 97 12.49 -11.00 3.18
CA ASP A 97 12.40 -11.45 1.78
C ASP A 97 10.95 -11.46 1.28
N GLN A 98 10.04 -12.05 2.04
CA GLN A 98 8.64 -12.10 1.68
C GLN A 98 7.99 -10.71 1.66
N TRP A 99 8.34 -9.85 2.62
CA TRP A 99 7.87 -8.48 2.67
C TRP A 99 8.35 -7.68 1.44
N SER A 100 9.62 -7.84 1.06
CA SER A 100 10.19 -7.19 -0.13
C SER A 100 9.45 -7.57 -1.41
N LYS A 101 9.11 -8.85 -1.58
CA LYS A 101 8.34 -9.33 -2.74
C LYS A 101 6.96 -8.67 -2.83
N LEU A 102 6.26 -8.52 -1.69
CA LEU A 102 4.98 -7.80 -1.64
C LEU A 102 5.13 -6.30 -1.98
N LEU A 103 6.25 -5.69 -1.57
CA LEU A 103 6.54 -4.30 -1.93
C LEU A 103 6.79 -4.14 -3.43
N PHE A 104 7.52 -5.08 -4.06
CA PHE A 104 7.71 -5.05 -5.51
C PHE A 104 6.40 -5.23 -6.27
N ALA A 105 5.51 -6.12 -5.82
CA ALA A 105 4.17 -6.24 -6.38
C ALA A 105 3.38 -4.93 -6.30
N LYS A 106 3.49 -4.22 -5.16
CA LYS A 106 2.86 -2.91 -5.00
C LYS A 106 3.44 -1.83 -5.92
N VAL A 107 4.75 -1.75 -6.02
CA VAL A 107 5.43 -0.80 -6.92
C VAL A 107 5.08 -1.09 -8.38
N GLU A 108 4.95 -2.36 -8.76
CA GLU A 108 4.50 -2.75 -10.09
C GLU A 108 3.09 -2.24 -10.38
N ASP A 109 2.13 -2.46 -9.47
CA ASP A 109 0.79 -1.91 -9.59
C ASP A 109 0.79 -0.39 -9.74
N GLU A 110 1.57 0.31 -8.90
CA GLU A 110 1.64 1.78 -8.95
C GLU A 110 2.17 2.30 -10.29
N ARG A 111 3.11 1.58 -10.94
CA ARG A 111 3.74 1.97 -12.20
C ARG A 111 2.94 1.59 -13.43
N THR A 112 2.20 0.50 -13.37
CA THR A 112 1.60 -0.09 -14.57
C THR A 112 0.10 0.13 -14.68
N THR A 113 -0.60 0.46 -13.57
CA THR A 113 -2.03 0.72 -13.62
C THR A 113 -2.34 2.00 -14.38
N PRO A 114 -3.10 1.94 -15.49
CA PRO A 114 -3.48 3.12 -16.28
C PRO A 114 -4.42 4.04 -15.50
N ASN A 115 -4.46 5.32 -15.85
CA ASN A 115 -5.45 6.26 -15.31
C ASN A 115 -6.88 5.74 -15.54
N ASN A 116 -7.74 5.93 -14.56
CA ASN A 116 -9.13 5.50 -14.51
C ASN A 116 -9.33 3.96 -14.45
N ALA A 117 -8.26 3.20 -14.23
CA ALA A 117 -8.36 1.77 -13.95
C ALA A 117 -8.25 1.51 -12.43
N PRO A 118 -8.91 0.47 -11.91
CA PRO A 118 -8.75 0.07 -10.52
C PRO A 118 -7.31 -0.39 -10.24
N ARG A 119 -6.79 -0.01 -9.08
CA ARG A 119 -5.53 -0.56 -8.58
C ARG A 119 -5.72 -2.05 -8.28
N GLU A 120 -4.75 -2.85 -8.67
CA GLU A 120 -4.76 -4.30 -8.38
C GLU A 120 -4.30 -4.63 -6.96
N PHE A 121 -3.41 -3.78 -6.37
CA PHE A 121 -2.90 -3.95 -5.01
C PHE A 121 -3.87 -3.36 -3.97
N GLN A 122 -5.07 -3.89 -3.91
CA GLN A 122 -6.09 -3.53 -2.93
C GLN A 122 -7.00 -4.72 -2.60
N VAL A 123 -7.84 -4.55 -1.59
CA VAL A 123 -8.92 -5.50 -1.25
C VAL A 123 -10.24 -4.87 -1.68
N GLY A 124 -10.90 -5.51 -2.63
CA GLY A 124 -12.23 -5.12 -3.09
C GLY A 124 -13.34 -5.57 -2.14
N THR A 125 -14.53 -5.02 -2.33
CA THR A 125 -15.69 -5.28 -1.47
C THR A 125 -16.11 -6.75 -1.45
N ASN A 126 -15.99 -7.43 -2.59
CA ASN A 126 -16.38 -8.84 -2.75
C ASN A 126 -15.18 -9.81 -2.80
N ASP A 127 -13.98 -9.33 -2.49
CA ASP A 127 -12.79 -10.14 -2.55
C ASP A 127 -12.73 -11.21 -1.46
N THR A 128 -12.29 -12.38 -1.86
CA THR A 128 -11.82 -13.43 -0.96
C THR A 128 -10.32 -13.30 -0.72
N THR A 129 -9.80 -13.92 0.33
CA THR A 129 -8.35 -13.98 0.56
C THR A 129 -7.61 -14.60 -0.62
N ALA A 130 -8.20 -15.59 -1.26
CA ALA A 130 -7.62 -16.27 -2.42
C ALA A 130 -7.62 -15.39 -3.68
N SER A 131 -8.67 -14.60 -3.94
CA SER A 131 -8.71 -13.69 -5.09
C SER A 131 -7.66 -12.58 -4.97
N VAL A 132 -7.52 -12.00 -3.78
CA VAL A 132 -6.46 -11.01 -3.49
C VAL A 132 -5.09 -11.64 -3.69
N ALA A 133 -4.82 -12.80 -3.09
CA ALA A 133 -3.53 -13.47 -3.23
C ALA A 133 -3.18 -13.76 -4.69
N THR A 134 -4.15 -14.21 -5.50
CA THR A 134 -3.96 -14.47 -6.94
C THR A 134 -3.52 -13.20 -7.69
N ARG A 135 -4.17 -12.06 -7.44
CA ARG A 135 -3.76 -10.77 -8.05
C ARG A 135 -2.36 -10.36 -7.63
N ILE A 136 -2.04 -10.49 -6.33
CA ILE A 136 -0.70 -10.11 -5.83
C ILE A 136 0.39 -11.00 -6.40
N HIS A 137 0.15 -12.30 -6.55
CA HIS A 137 1.09 -13.20 -7.25
C HIS A 137 1.29 -12.78 -8.71
N ALA A 138 0.21 -12.44 -9.42
CA ALA A 138 0.29 -11.98 -10.81
C ALA A 138 1.10 -10.67 -10.95
N LEU A 139 0.89 -9.70 -10.05
CA LEU A 139 1.67 -8.46 -10.00
C LEU A 139 3.15 -8.74 -9.73
N PHE A 140 3.47 -9.62 -8.79
CA PHE A 140 4.85 -9.98 -8.51
C PHE A 140 5.51 -10.70 -9.68
N ASP A 141 4.81 -11.63 -10.32
CA ASP A 141 5.29 -12.31 -11.52
C ASP A 141 5.53 -11.31 -12.67
N GLN A 142 4.72 -10.27 -12.78
CA GLN A 142 4.92 -9.19 -13.76
C GLN A 142 6.17 -8.37 -13.42
N ALA A 143 6.37 -7.98 -12.16
CA ALA A 143 7.58 -7.31 -11.70
C ALA A 143 8.85 -8.14 -12.01
N CYS A 144 8.81 -9.45 -11.76
CA CYS A 144 9.90 -10.36 -12.09
C CYS A 144 10.21 -10.44 -13.61
N ARG A 145 9.17 -10.39 -14.44
CA ARG A 145 9.36 -10.36 -15.91
C ARG A 145 9.96 -9.05 -16.40
N ASN A 146 9.56 -7.93 -15.77
CA ASN A 146 10.02 -6.60 -16.17
C ASN A 146 11.45 -6.33 -15.74
N ASP A 147 11.93 -6.96 -14.67
CA ASP A 147 13.31 -6.77 -14.18
C ASP A 147 13.99 -8.10 -13.82
N ARG A 148 14.40 -8.81 -14.85
CA ARG A 148 15.12 -10.09 -14.74
C ARG A 148 16.51 -9.98 -14.14
N THR A 149 17.06 -8.78 -14.06
CA THR A 149 18.38 -8.56 -13.46
C THR A 149 18.32 -8.62 -11.95
N ILE A 150 17.18 -8.24 -11.36
CA ILE A 150 16.96 -8.26 -9.91
C ILE A 150 16.43 -9.62 -9.45
N PHE A 151 15.56 -10.24 -10.24
CA PHE A 151 14.85 -11.45 -9.82
C PHE A 151 15.35 -12.71 -10.54
N PRO A 152 15.95 -13.66 -9.80
CA PRO A 152 16.26 -14.99 -10.34
C PRO A 152 15.02 -15.72 -10.83
N GLU A 153 15.19 -16.63 -11.79
CA GLU A 153 14.09 -17.49 -12.23
C GLU A 153 13.55 -18.34 -11.08
N GLY A 154 12.22 -18.47 -11.05
CA GLY A 154 11.54 -19.33 -10.09
C GLY A 154 11.30 -18.71 -8.70
N ILE A 155 11.66 -17.43 -8.50
CA ILE A 155 11.34 -16.74 -7.27
C ILE A 155 9.83 -16.53 -7.13
N LYS A 156 9.28 -16.78 -5.93
CA LYS A 156 7.84 -16.68 -5.65
C LYS A 156 7.59 -16.09 -4.27
N ILE A 157 6.41 -15.52 -4.08
CA ILE A 157 5.91 -15.20 -2.75
C ILE A 157 5.50 -16.52 -2.07
N ASP A 158 6.08 -16.79 -0.90
CA ASP A 158 5.78 -17.96 -0.07
C ASP A 158 5.08 -17.53 1.22
N LEU A 159 3.84 -17.08 1.08
CA LEU A 159 2.99 -16.64 2.19
C LEU A 159 1.59 -17.25 2.03
N PRO A 160 0.92 -17.62 3.14
CA PRO A 160 -0.49 -17.96 3.12
C PRO A 160 -1.35 -16.80 2.60
N ASP A 161 -2.40 -17.09 1.84
CA ASP A 161 -3.32 -16.10 1.25
C ASP A 161 -3.85 -15.10 2.27
N GLY A 162 -4.21 -15.55 3.48
CA GLY A 162 -4.66 -14.69 4.56
C GLY A 162 -3.61 -13.65 4.99
N LYS A 163 -2.32 -14.00 4.95
CA LYS A 163 -1.24 -13.07 5.27
C LYS A 163 -1.04 -12.03 4.17
N ILE A 164 -1.09 -12.46 2.91
CA ILE A 164 -1.05 -11.55 1.76
C ILE A 164 -2.20 -10.55 1.88
N HIS A 165 -3.42 -11.02 2.09
CA HIS A 165 -4.60 -10.18 2.24
C HIS A 165 -4.46 -9.15 3.39
N GLU A 166 -3.97 -9.57 4.58
CA GLU A 166 -3.74 -8.65 5.70
C GLU A 166 -2.69 -7.59 5.40
N VAL A 167 -1.60 -7.95 4.71
CA VAL A 167 -0.56 -6.98 4.32
C VAL A 167 -1.09 -6.00 3.27
N VAL A 168 -1.86 -6.48 2.29
CA VAL A 168 -2.50 -5.62 1.29
C VAL A 168 -3.38 -4.58 1.97
N LYS A 169 -4.23 -4.96 2.93
CA LYS A 169 -5.05 -4.01 3.72
C LYS A 169 -4.24 -2.92 4.41
N VAL A 170 -3.04 -3.22 4.86
CA VAL A 170 -2.17 -2.22 5.53
C VAL A 170 -1.59 -1.23 4.54
N LEU A 171 -1.24 -1.68 3.32
CA LEU A 171 -0.46 -0.91 2.36
C LEU A 171 -1.29 -0.33 1.20
N GLN A 172 -2.52 -0.78 0.97
CA GLN A 172 -3.32 -0.48 -0.21
C GLN A 172 -3.53 1.02 -0.48
N ASN A 173 -3.61 1.85 0.54
CA ASN A 173 -3.88 3.28 0.42
C ASN A 173 -2.63 4.17 0.40
N VAL A 174 -1.44 3.59 0.34
CA VAL A 174 -0.16 4.31 0.35
C VAL A 174 0.44 4.32 -1.04
N SER A 175 0.89 5.48 -1.53
CA SER A 175 1.81 5.55 -2.66
C SER A 175 3.25 5.39 -2.17
N ILE A 176 3.94 4.40 -2.70
CA ILE A 176 5.38 4.18 -2.47
C ILE A 176 6.19 4.97 -3.51
N THR A 177 5.75 4.98 -4.76
CA THR A 177 6.47 5.63 -5.86
C THR A 177 6.49 7.15 -5.74
N ASP A 178 5.45 7.77 -5.16
CA ASP A 178 5.40 9.21 -4.91
C ASP A 178 6.09 9.63 -3.60
N ALA A 179 6.46 8.67 -2.76
CA ALA A 179 7.25 8.97 -1.58
C ALA A 179 8.69 9.33 -1.98
N SER A 180 9.27 10.35 -1.34
CA SER A 180 10.66 10.71 -1.63
C SER A 180 11.59 9.52 -1.31
N ALA A 181 12.64 9.33 -2.13
CA ALA A 181 13.65 8.30 -1.90
C ALA A 181 14.25 8.39 -0.48
N ASP A 182 14.43 9.62 0.03
CA ASP A 182 14.88 9.86 1.41
C ASP A 182 13.87 9.37 2.45
N SER A 183 12.57 9.53 2.23
CA SER A 183 11.52 9.05 3.14
C SER A 183 11.46 7.53 3.17
N ILE A 184 11.52 6.91 2.00
CA ILE A 184 11.56 5.45 1.86
C ILE A 184 12.81 4.91 2.56
N GLY A 185 14.00 5.40 2.19
CA GLY A 185 15.26 4.97 2.78
C GLY A 185 15.31 5.18 4.29
N ALA A 186 14.79 6.31 4.82
CA ALA A 186 14.74 6.55 6.26
C ALA A 186 13.80 5.59 6.99
N ALA A 187 12.65 5.27 6.40
CA ALA A 187 11.70 4.31 6.98
C ALA A 187 12.30 2.90 7.03
N PHE A 188 12.99 2.50 5.97
CA PHE A 188 13.72 1.23 5.90
C PHE A 188 14.86 1.16 6.92
N GLU A 189 15.74 2.16 6.95
CA GLU A 189 16.87 2.21 7.88
C GLU A 189 16.42 2.12 9.34
N ARG A 190 15.39 2.85 9.72
CA ARG A 190 14.85 2.83 11.09
C ARG A 190 14.28 1.49 11.47
N PHE A 191 13.54 0.87 10.57
CA PHE A 191 12.87 -0.38 10.85
C PHE A 191 13.83 -1.58 10.75
N PHE A 192 14.48 -1.73 9.60
CA PHE A 192 15.35 -2.88 9.35
C PHE A 192 16.74 -2.74 9.96
N GLY A 193 17.21 -1.51 10.23
CA GLY A 193 18.48 -1.30 10.89
C GLY A 193 18.60 -1.99 12.25
N SER A 194 17.51 -2.20 12.96
CA SER A 194 17.49 -2.98 14.21
C SER A 194 17.58 -4.49 13.96
N VAL A 195 16.92 -4.99 12.91
CA VAL A 195 16.93 -6.41 12.52
C VAL A 195 18.31 -6.80 12.00
N PHE A 196 18.86 -6.02 11.07
CA PHE A 196 20.16 -6.30 10.45
C PHE A 196 21.32 -6.17 11.44
N ARG A 197 21.28 -5.23 12.38
CA ARG A 197 22.30 -5.11 13.43
C ARG A 197 22.31 -6.29 14.38
N GLY A 198 21.14 -6.77 14.76
CA GLY A 198 21.02 -7.87 15.73
C GLY A 198 21.39 -9.23 15.16
N GLU A 199 21.03 -9.53 13.92
CA GLU A 199 21.10 -10.88 13.36
C GLU A 199 22.24 -11.05 12.33
N LEU A 200 22.56 -10.00 11.58
CA LEU A 200 23.53 -10.07 10.47
C LEU A 200 24.83 -9.32 10.74
N GLY A 201 24.90 -8.55 11.83
CA GLY A 201 26.07 -7.71 12.10
C GLY A 201 26.29 -6.60 11.06
N GLN A 202 25.28 -6.30 10.24
CA GLN A 202 25.35 -5.25 9.22
C GLN A 202 24.96 -3.90 9.81
N TYR A 203 25.68 -2.86 9.42
CA TYR A 203 25.46 -1.49 9.88
C TYR A 203 25.33 -0.57 8.69
N PHE A 204 24.25 0.22 8.68
CA PHE A 204 24.10 1.32 7.72
C PHE A 204 25.08 2.45 8.09
N THR A 205 25.74 3.02 7.09
CA THR A 205 26.54 4.24 7.26
C THR A 205 25.63 5.39 7.70
N MET A 206 26.04 6.13 8.73
CA MET A 206 25.29 7.31 9.18
C MET A 206 25.12 8.29 8.04
N ARG A 207 23.87 8.72 7.76
CA ARG A 207 23.54 9.64 6.65
C ARG A 207 24.31 10.96 6.70
N GLN A 208 24.56 11.49 7.90
CA GLN A 208 25.36 12.70 8.08
C GLN A 208 26.79 12.51 7.56
N LEU A 209 27.38 11.35 7.87
CA LEU A 209 28.73 11.02 7.42
C LEU A 209 28.76 10.82 5.89
N ALA A 210 27.80 10.09 5.35
CA ALA A 210 27.68 9.90 3.90
C ALA A 210 27.54 11.24 3.16
N ARG A 211 26.63 12.13 3.64
CA ARG A 211 26.44 13.47 3.07
C ARG A 211 27.69 14.33 3.17
N PHE A 212 28.39 14.29 4.29
CA PHE A 212 29.65 14.98 4.46
C PHE A 212 30.71 14.49 3.49
N SER A 213 30.87 13.17 3.36
CA SER A 213 31.85 12.57 2.43
C SER A 213 31.55 12.96 0.98
N VAL A 214 30.28 12.89 0.55
CA VAL A 214 29.89 13.31 -0.80
C VAL A 214 30.16 14.80 -1.04
N ALA A 215 29.85 15.64 -0.04
CA ALA A 215 30.11 17.10 -0.15
C ALA A 215 31.61 17.41 -0.25
N MET A 216 32.45 16.63 0.42
CA MET A 216 33.91 16.80 0.36
C MET A 216 34.53 16.39 -0.98
N LEU A 217 33.88 15.51 -1.74
CA LEU A 217 34.36 15.03 -3.04
C LEU A 217 34.11 16.03 -4.17
N ASP A 218 33.28 17.06 -3.97
CA ASP A 218 32.92 18.09 -4.98
C ASP A 218 32.55 17.46 -6.35
N ILE A 219 31.72 16.39 -6.32
CA ILE A 219 31.34 15.60 -7.50
C ILE A 219 30.56 16.46 -8.49
N LYS A 220 30.98 16.41 -9.76
CA LYS A 220 30.33 17.10 -10.88
C LYS A 220 29.56 16.10 -11.74
N HIS A 221 28.59 16.58 -12.49
CA HIS A 221 27.74 15.76 -13.36
C HIS A 221 28.51 15.00 -14.47
N THR A 222 29.76 15.39 -14.73
CA THR A 222 30.65 14.73 -15.71
C THR A 222 31.54 13.66 -15.10
N ASP A 223 31.55 13.51 -13.79
CA ASP A 223 32.46 12.61 -13.10
C ASP A 223 31.92 11.17 -13.09
N TYR A 224 32.83 10.22 -13.20
CA TYR A 224 32.55 8.81 -12.96
C TYR A 224 32.82 8.52 -11.48
N VAL A 225 31.81 8.07 -10.79
CA VAL A 225 31.91 7.73 -9.36
C VAL A 225 31.90 6.21 -9.22
N ILE A 226 32.85 5.69 -8.44
CA ILE A 226 32.92 4.28 -8.09
C ILE A 226 32.90 4.13 -6.56
N ASP A 227 32.07 3.27 -6.04
CA ASP A 227 32.10 2.83 -4.67
C ASP A 227 32.54 1.36 -4.63
N PRO A 228 33.80 1.07 -4.35
CA PRO A 228 34.34 -0.28 -4.36
C PRO A 228 33.88 -1.12 -3.14
N THR A 229 33.20 -0.48 -2.20
CA THR A 229 32.79 -1.08 -0.91
C THR A 229 31.35 -0.73 -0.58
N SER A 230 30.47 -0.66 -1.57
CA SER A 230 29.08 -0.17 -1.44
C SER A 230 28.29 -0.87 -0.34
N GLY A 231 28.69 -2.09 0.04
CA GLY A 231 28.06 -2.83 1.12
C GLY A 231 26.65 -3.29 0.79
N SER A 232 25.75 -3.18 1.76
CA SER A 232 24.34 -3.59 1.64
C SER A 232 23.43 -2.42 1.30
#